data_70e5dc5fce7d788a52f2be5059dd6c40
#
_entry.id   70e5dc5fce7d788a52f2be5059dd6c40
#
_cell.length_a   1.000
_cell.length_b   1.000
_cell.length_c   1.000
_cell.angle_alpha   90.00
_cell.angle_beta   90.00
_cell.angle_gamma   90.00
#
_symmetry.space_group_name_H-M   'P 1'
#
loop_
_entity.id
_entity.type
_entity.pdbx_description
1 polymer ?
#
loop_
_entity_poly.entity_id
_entity_poly.type
_entity_poly.pdbx_seq_one_letter_code
_entity_poly.pdbx_strand_id
1 'polypeptide(L)'
;MGAPICNMLRGLLPLLLVAFLATSAAAQTSPLIMKHADSLAVARKRGTLLLQGRVHFVHDSVQFRTQRAFWNKDAESVQCNGGFLFTHPSGYIDAHNGLYQKKKGIATASGDVHAGDSAKTYLFTGEYLEYDRENEILTMPQKPNLYQYETQKDGTIDTLSISAKRIIYNKKNSFAEAYDDVRITKKDMIITGDTGYFDRKNDWLSMTGVRLIQNDMVVTCDSGFFDHKNNWLSMKGHPTCDMKNYHLTGDSIFLELDSAGKSLKSALVIRNAHGVQQEEAKKNAPGHVTEAFGDTLYAEFSNDKIERLYVNLNARGFFYEDDLKDYCNLMDGDRLDLYFNQGKMDKAVVSGKAQSTYFYVKKDRSVAGKNEATGDTIHILFDAQKNAVKSLRLLGGGTMASGRYIDMEKTERLRKESLRDSLERTRAASDTLGRATAAKDSSAMVQTAKKRGFFDKLKKKKGDKNAASPDLVNSSSSRKEP
;
A
#
# COMPACT_ATOMS: atom_id res chain seq x y z
N MET A 1 1.67 -17.04 -11.70
CA MET A 1 2.14 -17.95 -10.65
C MET A 1 2.44 -17.07 -9.44
N GLY A 2 1.42 -16.71 -8.69
CA GLY A 2 1.57 -15.94 -7.45
C GLY A 2 1.95 -16.86 -6.32
N ALA A 3 3.11 -16.65 -5.70
CA ALA A 3 3.38 -17.28 -4.42
C ALA A 3 2.34 -16.74 -3.42
N PRO A 4 1.61 -17.59 -2.71
CA PRO A 4 0.55 -17.14 -1.82
C PRO A 4 1.13 -16.32 -0.67
N ILE A 5 0.56 -15.14 -0.46
CA ILE A 5 0.90 -14.13 0.56
C ILE A 5 1.08 -14.79 1.94
N CYS A 6 0.35 -15.85 2.22
CA CYS A 6 0.25 -16.45 3.54
C CYS A 6 1.35 -17.44 3.91
N ASN A 7 1.98 -18.15 2.97
CA ASN A 7 3.11 -19.01 3.34
C ASN A 7 4.30 -18.22 3.89
N MET A 8 4.37 -16.92 3.58
CA MET A 8 5.43 -16.05 4.05
C MET A 8 5.13 -15.45 5.42
N LEU A 9 3.89 -15.06 5.68
CA LEU A 9 3.46 -14.57 6.99
C LEU A 9 3.44 -15.67 8.06
N ARG A 10 3.24 -16.94 7.67
CA ARG A 10 3.40 -18.08 8.60
C ARG A 10 4.80 -18.21 9.20
N GLY A 11 5.81 -17.76 8.48
CA GLY A 11 7.18 -17.74 9.01
C GLY A 11 7.50 -16.51 9.88
N LEU A 12 6.60 -15.54 9.99
CA LEU A 12 6.82 -14.36 10.83
C LEU A 12 6.55 -14.62 12.31
N LEU A 13 5.66 -15.55 12.62
CA LEU A 13 5.17 -15.72 13.97
C LEU A 13 5.85 -16.80 14.85
N PRO A 14 6.56 -17.82 14.33
CA PRO A 14 7.41 -18.65 15.21
C PRO A 14 8.55 -17.85 15.85
N LEU A 15 8.52 -16.54 15.75
CA LEU A 15 9.64 -15.62 15.76
C LEU A 15 10.21 -15.27 17.11
N LEU A 16 9.83 -15.76 18.20
CA LEU A 16 10.41 -15.28 19.45
C LEU A 16 10.46 -16.34 20.56
N LEU A 17 11.19 -17.41 20.32
CA LEU A 17 11.64 -18.26 21.41
C LEU A 17 13.15 -18.12 21.62
N VAL A 18 13.57 -16.96 22.05
CA VAL A 18 14.78 -16.96 22.89
C VAL A 18 14.34 -17.56 24.21
N ALA A 19 14.60 -18.83 24.39
CA ALA A 19 14.49 -19.48 25.67
C ALA A 19 15.60 -18.92 26.60
N PHE A 20 15.57 -17.62 26.83
CA PHE A 20 16.35 -17.01 27.90
C PHE A 20 15.58 -17.17 29.19
N LEU A 21 16.01 -18.14 29.94
CA LEU A 21 15.99 -18.17 31.41
C LEU A 21 14.63 -18.16 32.12
N ALA A 22 14.08 -19.28 32.53
CA ALA A 22 13.46 -19.29 33.82
C ALA A 22 13.16 -20.70 34.32
N THR A 23 13.67 -20.94 35.45
CA THR A 23 12.96 -21.67 36.50
C THR A 23 12.51 -20.60 37.49
N SER A 24 11.21 -20.40 37.66
CA SER A 24 10.64 -19.71 38.80
C SER A 24 10.87 -20.57 40.03
N ALA A 25 12.04 -20.46 40.62
CA ALA A 25 12.29 -20.93 41.97
C ALA A 25 12.13 -19.71 42.88
N ALA A 26 11.34 -19.88 43.95
CA ALA A 26 11.27 -18.94 45.06
C ALA A 26 12.68 -18.43 45.38
N ALA A 27 12.79 -17.13 45.61
CA ALA A 27 14.05 -16.41 45.80
C ALA A 27 14.85 -16.93 46.99
N GLN A 28 15.48 -18.07 46.85
CA GLN A 28 16.68 -18.39 47.60
C GLN A 28 17.79 -17.55 46.94
N THR A 29 18.35 -16.60 47.69
CA THR A 29 19.49 -15.78 47.28
C THR A 29 20.73 -16.66 47.16
N SER A 30 20.86 -17.39 46.07
CA SER A 30 22.07 -18.18 45.83
C SER A 30 23.27 -17.22 45.70
N PRO A 31 24.43 -17.61 46.25
CA PRO A 31 25.59 -16.74 46.21
C PRO A 31 26.15 -16.65 44.78
N LEU A 32 26.66 -15.45 44.42
CA LEU A 32 27.51 -15.29 43.27
C LEU A 32 28.91 -15.86 43.59
N ILE A 33 29.30 -16.88 42.87
CA ILE A 33 30.53 -17.65 43.15
C ILE A 33 31.56 -17.36 42.05
N MET A 34 32.73 -16.85 42.41
CA MET A 34 33.89 -16.85 41.57
C MET A 34 34.52 -18.24 41.54
N LYS A 35 34.57 -18.88 40.39
CA LYS A 35 35.16 -20.22 40.20
C LYS A 35 36.65 -20.14 39.85
N HIS A 36 37.06 -19.10 39.11
CA HIS A 36 38.43 -18.96 38.64
C HIS A 36 38.81 -17.52 38.33
N ALA A 37 40.06 -17.17 38.57
CA ALA A 37 40.79 -16.04 38.07
C ALA A 37 42.29 -16.33 38.16
N ASP A 38 43.10 -15.90 37.19
CA ASP A 38 44.54 -16.10 37.22
C ASP A 38 45.23 -15.21 38.27
N SER A 39 44.68 -13.99 38.47
CA SER A 39 45.16 -13.09 39.52
C SER A 39 44.00 -12.31 40.17
N LEU A 40 44.21 -11.97 41.43
CA LEU A 40 43.29 -11.16 42.23
C LEU A 40 44.05 -10.03 42.94
N ALA A 41 43.53 -8.83 42.81
CA ALA A 41 44.05 -7.68 43.56
C ALA A 41 42.89 -6.92 44.23
N VAL A 42 43.16 -6.40 45.43
CA VAL A 42 42.19 -5.53 46.13
C VAL A 42 42.25 -4.14 45.52
N ALA A 43 41.18 -3.65 44.97
CA ALA A 43 41.11 -2.31 44.46
C ALA A 43 41.14 -1.26 45.60
N ARG A 44 41.58 -0.01 45.29
CA ARG A 44 41.65 1.07 46.30
C ARG A 44 40.30 1.40 46.96
N LYS A 45 39.18 1.11 46.30
CA LYS A 45 37.84 1.25 46.87
C LYS A 45 37.52 0.01 47.72
N ARG A 46 37.09 0.19 48.95
CA ARG A 46 36.64 -0.91 49.86
C ARG A 46 35.62 -1.81 49.16
N GLY A 47 35.72 -3.10 49.37
CA GLY A 47 34.79 -4.09 48.85
C GLY A 47 34.92 -4.41 47.34
N THR A 48 35.87 -3.79 46.61
CA THR A 48 36.07 -4.09 45.19
C THR A 48 37.31 -4.91 44.93
N LEU A 49 37.17 -6.00 44.20
CA LEU A 49 38.26 -6.87 43.75
C LEU A 49 38.48 -6.69 42.25
N LEU A 50 39.73 -6.57 41.85
CA LEU A 50 40.14 -6.65 40.45
C LEU A 50 40.60 -8.09 40.18
N LEU A 51 39.96 -8.71 39.21
CA LEU A 51 40.24 -10.07 38.76
C LEU A 51 40.76 -9.99 37.30
N GLN A 52 41.80 -10.78 37.01
CA GLN A 52 42.40 -10.79 35.67
C GLN A 52 42.73 -12.23 35.24
N GLY A 53 42.56 -12.48 33.95
CA GLY A 53 42.86 -13.75 33.29
C GLY A 53 41.82 -14.80 33.54
N ARG A 54 41.21 -15.32 32.52
CA ARG A 54 40.25 -16.46 32.55
C ARG A 54 39.21 -16.40 33.67
N VAL A 55 38.72 -15.19 33.97
CA VAL A 55 37.76 -14.96 35.06
C VAL A 55 36.46 -15.70 34.79
N HIS A 56 36.01 -16.50 35.79
CA HIS A 56 34.80 -17.31 35.67
C HIS A 56 33.92 -17.18 36.90
N PHE A 57 32.66 -16.76 36.67
CA PHE A 57 31.64 -16.68 37.70
C PHE A 57 30.48 -17.64 37.42
N VAL A 58 29.82 -18.08 38.46
CA VAL A 58 28.60 -18.91 38.44
C VAL A 58 27.59 -18.34 39.42
N HIS A 59 26.34 -18.23 38.98
CA HIS A 59 25.20 -17.84 39.80
C HIS A 59 23.95 -18.60 39.34
N ASP A 60 23.44 -19.49 40.15
CA ASP A 60 22.36 -20.44 39.76
C ASP A 60 22.73 -21.25 38.50
N SER A 61 21.85 -21.19 37.48
CA SER A 61 22.03 -21.83 36.17
C SER A 61 22.86 -21.00 35.19
N VAL A 62 23.26 -19.77 35.55
CA VAL A 62 24.06 -18.91 34.68
C VAL A 62 25.53 -18.95 35.05
N GLN A 63 26.36 -18.82 34.05
CA GLN A 63 27.79 -18.61 34.20
C GLN A 63 28.27 -17.58 33.22
N PHE A 64 29.28 -16.81 33.62
CA PHE A 64 29.90 -15.84 32.71
C PHE A 64 31.42 -15.84 32.85
N ARG A 65 32.06 -15.57 31.73
CA ARG A 65 33.52 -15.56 31.57
C ARG A 65 33.96 -14.22 30.95
N THR A 66 35.12 -13.77 31.42
CA THR A 66 35.73 -12.53 30.91
C THR A 66 37.24 -12.56 31.15
N GLN A 67 37.99 -11.67 30.47
CA GLN A 67 39.43 -11.51 30.71
C GLN A 67 39.70 -10.64 31.92
N ARG A 68 38.85 -9.68 32.25
CA ARG A 68 39.01 -8.77 33.38
C ARG A 68 37.67 -8.49 34.04
N ALA A 69 37.61 -8.54 35.36
CA ALA A 69 36.42 -8.19 36.09
C ALA A 69 36.71 -7.26 37.28
N PHE A 70 35.83 -6.32 37.52
CA PHE A 70 35.75 -5.55 38.76
C PHE A 70 34.54 -6.08 39.56
N TRP A 71 34.82 -6.84 40.61
CA TRP A 71 33.77 -7.40 41.46
C TRP A 71 33.60 -6.52 42.71
N ASN A 72 32.46 -5.83 42.78
CA ASN A 72 32.03 -5.13 43.98
C ASN A 72 31.16 -6.06 44.84
N LYS A 73 31.72 -6.55 45.98
CA LYS A 73 31.00 -7.47 46.83
C LYS A 73 29.83 -6.83 47.58
N ASP A 74 29.94 -5.56 47.98
CA ASP A 74 28.90 -4.85 48.73
C ASP A 74 27.70 -4.53 47.84
N ALA A 75 27.95 -4.12 46.59
CA ALA A 75 26.95 -3.90 45.58
C ALA A 75 26.45 -5.20 44.91
N GLU A 76 27.09 -6.32 45.18
CA GLU A 76 26.88 -7.62 44.49
C GLU A 76 26.86 -7.46 42.96
N SER A 77 27.84 -6.70 42.40
CA SER A 77 27.95 -6.44 41.00
C SER A 77 29.32 -6.81 40.43
N VAL A 78 29.30 -7.30 39.19
CA VAL A 78 30.53 -7.64 38.45
C VAL A 78 30.52 -6.94 37.12
N GLN A 79 31.49 -6.02 36.92
CA GLN A 79 31.76 -5.41 35.65
C GLN A 79 32.83 -6.23 34.93
N CYS A 80 32.53 -6.65 33.69
CA CYS A 80 33.37 -7.51 32.85
C CYS A 80 33.90 -6.70 31.67
N ASN A 81 35.18 -6.80 31.36
CA ASN A 81 35.85 -6.08 30.29
C ASN A 81 36.82 -7.00 29.54
N GLY A 82 36.93 -6.80 28.21
CA GLY A 82 37.81 -7.62 27.37
C GLY A 82 37.21 -9.00 27.04
N GLY A 83 35.98 -9.01 26.63
CA GLY A 83 35.15 -10.17 26.36
C GLY A 83 34.19 -10.47 27.50
N PHE A 84 32.93 -10.68 27.19
CA PHE A 84 31.89 -11.07 28.11
C PHE A 84 31.05 -12.16 27.48
N LEU A 85 31.31 -13.42 27.92
CA LEU A 85 30.51 -14.56 27.51
C LEU A 85 29.62 -15.00 28.67
N PHE A 86 28.33 -14.74 28.56
CA PHE A 86 27.31 -15.13 29.49
C PHE A 86 26.54 -16.33 28.92
N THR A 87 26.46 -17.41 29.64
CA THR A 87 25.83 -18.65 29.18
C THR A 87 24.79 -19.16 30.16
N HIS A 88 23.75 -19.73 29.60
CA HIS A 88 22.65 -20.43 30.26
C HIS A 88 22.33 -21.70 29.46
N PRO A 89 21.73 -22.75 30.03
CA PRO A 89 21.35 -23.95 29.28
C PRO A 89 20.52 -23.68 28.02
N SER A 90 19.75 -22.60 27.99
CA SER A 90 18.90 -22.24 26.86
C SER A 90 19.49 -21.24 25.86
N GLY A 91 20.69 -20.66 26.15
CA GLY A 91 21.28 -19.67 25.24
C GLY A 91 22.52 -18.98 25.78
N TYR A 92 23.00 -17.97 25.03
CA TYR A 92 24.22 -17.23 25.35
C TYR A 92 24.09 -15.75 25.00
N ILE A 93 24.94 -14.93 25.64
CA ILE A 93 25.24 -13.54 25.26
C ILE A 93 26.76 -13.44 25.16
N ASP A 94 27.24 -12.93 24.03
CA ASP A 94 28.64 -12.62 23.77
C ASP A 94 28.78 -11.14 23.45
N ALA A 95 29.75 -10.44 24.07
CA ALA A 95 29.95 -9.03 23.90
C ALA A 95 31.36 -8.60 24.32
N HIS A 96 31.77 -7.38 24.00
CA HIS A 96 33.03 -6.86 24.46
C HIS A 96 33.04 -6.58 25.98
N ASN A 97 31.94 -6.07 26.51
CA ASN A 97 31.82 -5.74 27.93
C ASN A 97 30.46 -6.21 28.48
N GLY A 98 30.42 -6.45 29.77
CA GLY A 98 29.21 -6.80 30.50
C GLY A 98 29.18 -6.26 31.91
N LEU A 99 27.98 -6.05 32.45
CA LEU A 99 27.74 -5.73 33.83
C LEU A 99 26.61 -6.61 34.37
N TYR A 100 26.92 -7.37 35.40
CA TYR A 100 25.92 -8.14 36.13
C TYR A 100 25.65 -7.54 37.50
N GLN A 101 24.42 -7.13 37.78
CA GLN A 101 23.94 -6.53 39.03
C GLN A 101 22.98 -7.49 39.71
N LYS A 102 23.52 -8.36 40.59
CA LYS A 102 22.72 -9.42 41.22
C LYS A 102 21.52 -8.89 41.98
N LYS A 103 21.72 -7.84 42.82
CA LYS A 103 20.63 -7.22 43.61
C LYS A 103 19.46 -6.67 42.78
N LYS A 104 19.74 -6.23 41.58
CA LYS A 104 18.73 -5.69 40.65
C LYS A 104 18.15 -6.74 39.70
N GLY A 105 18.79 -7.91 39.64
CA GLY A 105 18.44 -8.91 38.65
C GLY A 105 18.76 -8.50 37.20
N ILE A 106 19.62 -7.47 36.99
CA ILE A 106 19.91 -6.93 35.68
C ILE A 106 21.28 -7.38 35.18
N ALA A 107 21.31 -7.83 33.91
CA ALA A 107 22.52 -8.07 33.14
C ALA A 107 22.54 -7.15 31.95
N THR A 108 23.67 -6.43 31.74
CA THR A 108 23.87 -5.62 30.52
C THR A 108 25.08 -6.13 29.76
N ALA A 109 25.00 -6.03 28.43
CA ALA A 109 26.10 -6.34 27.52
C ALA A 109 26.28 -5.19 26.53
N SER A 110 27.52 -4.87 26.15
CA SER A 110 27.80 -3.77 25.25
C SER A 110 29.04 -4.01 24.39
N GLY A 111 28.99 -3.46 23.17
CA GLY A 111 30.03 -3.58 22.14
C GLY A 111 29.94 -4.93 21.43
N ASP A 112 29.48 -4.88 20.19
CA ASP A 112 29.32 -6.05 19.30
C ASP A 112 28.58 -7.22 19.98
N VAL A 113 27.36 -6.94 20.44
CA VAL A 113 26.55 -7.90 21.17
C VAL A 113 25.97 -8.94 20.23
N HIS A 114 26.23 -10.23 20.55
CA HIS A 114 25.61 -11.39 19.93
C HIS A 114 24.90 -12.21 21.01
N ALA A 115 23.60 -12.44 20.85
CA ALA A 115 22.84 -13.28 21.76
C ALA A 115 22.02 -14.29 20.97
N GLY A 116 22.06 -15.56 21.40
CA GLY A 116 21.39 -16.63 20.68
C GLY A 116 20.88 -17.74 21.57
N ASP A 117 20.03 -18.57 21.00
CA ASP A 117 19.59 -19.81 21.66
C ASP A 117 20.58 -20.94 21.46
N SER A 118 20.52 -21.95 22.35
CA SER A 118 21.39 -23.15 22.29
C SER A 118 21.13 -23.98 21.02
N ALA A 119 19.93 -23.91 20.43
CA ALA A 119 19.56 -24.61 19.21
C ALA A 119 20.05 -23.89 17.94
N LYS A 120 20.62 -22.70 18.08
CA LYS A 120 21.06 -21.82 16.96
C LYS A 120 19.94 -21.48 15.96
N THR A 121 18.72 -21.39 16.44
CA THR A 121 17.57 -21.01 15.64
C THR A 121 17.38 -19.50 15.60
N TYR A 122 17.96 -18.78 16.58
CA TYR A 122 17.88 -17.32 16.69
C TYR A 122 19.26 -16.71 16.95
N LEU A 123 19.44 -15.52 16.38
CA LEU A 123 20.59 -14.67 16.64
C LEU A 123 20.13 -13.21 16.74
N PHE A 124 20.39 -12.58 17.87
CA PHE A 124 20.28 -11.14 18.07
C PHE A 124 21.67 -10.52 17.94
N THR A 125 21.76 -9.40 17.23
CA THR A 125 22.97 -8.60 17.11
C THR A 125 22.66 -7.14 17.40
N GLY A 126 23.61 -6.41 17.97
CA GLY A 126 23.45 -4.98 18.25
C GLY A 126 24.60 -4.46 19.12
N GLU A 127 24.54 -3.18 19.46
CA GLU A 127 25.59 -2.52 20.24
C GLU A 127 25.38 -2.62 21.75
N TYR A 128 24.14 -2.84 22.19
CA TYR A 128 23.78 -2.90 23.60
C TYR A 128 22.58 -3.81 23.83
N LEU A 129 22.64 -4.55 24.95
CA LEU A 129 21.56 -5.41 25.43
C LEU A 129 21.42 -5.24 26.94
N GLU A 130 20.19 -5.12 27.42
CA GLU A 130 19.80 -5.18 28.81
C GLU A 130 18.80 -6.31 29.02
N TYR A 131 19.06 -7.14 30.02
CA TYR A 131 18.18 -8.23 30.44
C TYR A 131 17.76 -8.06 31.89
N ASP A 132 16.46 -7.79 32.11
CA ASP A 132 15.82 -7.82 33.42
C ASP A 132 15.35 -9.25 33.71
N ARG A 133 16.04 -9.90 34.61
CA ARG A 133 15.80 -11.31 34.98
C ARG A 133 14.48 -11.50 35.74
N GLU A 134 14.10 -10.54 36.58
CA GLU A 134 12.89 -10.62 37.43
C GLU A 134 11.61 -10.47 36.57
N ASN A 135 11.63 -9.55 35.68
CA ASN A 135 10.53 -9.29 34.76
C ASN A 135 10.59 -10.11 33.48
N GLU A 136 11.72 -10.79 33.24
CA GLU A 136 12.01 -11.55 32.03
C GLU A 136 11.89 -10.67 30.75
N ILE A 137 12.41 -9.43 30.84
CA ILE A 137 12.40 -8.46 29.75
C ILE A 137 13.81 -8.31 29.20
N LEU A 138 13.93 -8.45 27.88
CA LEU A 138 15.13 -8.15 27.12
C LEU A 138 14.90 -6.85 26.34
N THR A 139 15.83 -5.91 26.44
CA THR A 139 15.78 -4.63 25.74
C THR A 139 17.05 -4.41 24.94
N MET A 140 16.91 -4.10 23.67
CA MET A 140 18.01 -3.71 22.78
C MET A 140 17.70 -2.33 22.14
N PRO A 141 18.27 -1.24 22.68
CA PRO A 141 17.90 0.12 22.27
C PRO A 141 18.74 0.71 21.14
N GLN A 142 19.71 -0.02 20.61
CA GLN A 142 20.71 0.52 19.68
C GLN A 142 20.80 -0.34 18.41
N LYS A 143 19.90 -0.08 17.46
CA LYS A 143 19.86 -0.73 16.14
C LYS A 143 20.01 -2.26 16.18
N PRO A 144 19.16 -2.95 16.95
CA PRO A 144 19.20 -4.40 17.00
C PRO A 144 18.78 -5.01 15.67
N ASN A 145 19.38 -6.18 15.38
CA ASN A 145 18.88 -7.09 14.37
C ASN A 145 18.57 -8.42 15.02
N LEU A 146 17.46 -9.02 14.63
CA LEU A 146 17.08 -10.38 14.99
C LEU A 146 17.03 -11.21 13.72
N TYR A 147 17.73 -12.34 13.74
CA TYR A 147 17.70 -13.35 12.68
C TYR A 147 17.05 -14.61 13.23
N GLN A 148 16.13 -15.16 12.47
CA GLN A 148 15.58 -16.50 12.69
C GLN A 148 15.96 -17.39 11.54
N TYR A 149 16.47 -18.58 11.87
CA TYR A 149 16.89 -19.58 10.90
C TYR A 149 15.92 -20.76 10.92
N GLU A 150 15.37 -21.11 9.77
CA GLU A 150 14.46 -22.23 9.59
C GLU A 150 15.02 -23.21 8.55
N THR A 151 15.34 -24.43 8.98
CA THR A 151 15.81 -25.46 8.05
C THR A 151 14.62 -26.07 7.32
N GLN A 152 14.60 -25.93 6.02
CA GLN A 152 13.58 -26.49 5.15
C GLN A 152 13.79 -28.02 4.97
N LYS A 153 12.78 -28.71 4.44
CA LYS A 153 12.84 -30.17 4.20
C LYS A 153 13.94 -30.58 3.22
N ASP A 154 14.37 -29.69 2.36
CA ASP A 154 15.46 -29.88 1.39
C ASP A 154 16.84 -29.54 1.95
N GLY A 155 16.94 -29.20 3.25
CA GLY A 155 18.18 -28.83 3.92
C GLY A 155 18.61 -27.37 3.71
N THR A 156 17.89 -26.56 2.93
CA THR A 156 18.16 -25.13 2.80
C THR A 156 17.75 -24.38 4.06
N ILE A 157 18.48 -23.29 4.37
CA ILE A 157 18.17 -22.43 5.51
C ILE A 157 17.40 -21.21 5.01
N ASP A 158 16.18 -21.05 5.47
CA ASP A 158 15.39 -19.85 5.28
C ASP A 158 15.65 -18.87 6.44
N THR A 159 15.92 -17.61 6.13
CA THR A 159 16.26 -16.61 7.14
C THR A 159 15.22 -15.51 7.13
N LEU A 160 14.63 -15.27 8.29
CA LEU A 160 13.83 -14.10 8.58
C LEU A 160 14.70 -13.10 9.34
N SER A 161 14.72 -11.85 8.92
CA SER A 161 15.43 -10.77 9.58
C SER A 161 14.47 -9.68 10.03
N ILE A 162 14.61 -9.22 11.26
CA ILE A 162 13.91 -8.04 11.80
C ILE A 162 14.95 -7.05 12.29
N SER A 163 14.84 -5.82 11.87
CA SER A 163 15.62 -4.69 12.37
C SER A 163 14.73 -3.56 12.83
N ALA A 164 15.17 -2.78 13.80
CA ALA A 164 14.50 -1.59 14.31
C ALA A 164 15.53 -0.69 15.04
N LYS A 165 15.15 0.50 15.48
CA LYS A 165 16.02 1.27 16.39
C LYS A 165 16.03 0.69 17.78
N ARG A 166 14.93 0.09 18.21
CA ARG A 166 14.78 -0.56 19.52
C ARG A 166 13.88 -1.79 19.44
N ILE A 167 14.28 -2.86 20.10
CA ILE A 167 13.44 -4.05 20.30
C ILE A 167 13.33 -4.32 21.81
N ILE A 168 12.12 -4.60 22.27
CA ILE A 168 11.81 -5.07 23.63
C ILE A 168 11.11 -6.41 23.51
N TYR A 169 11.56 -7.39 24.29
CA TYR A 169 10.93 -8.69 24.35
C TYR A 169 10.56 -9.05 25.78
N ASN A 170 9.28 -9.30 26.02
CA ASN A 170 8.75 -9.79 27.29
C ASN A 170 8.46 -11.28 27.17
N LYS A 171 9.29 -12.09 27.81
CA LYS A 171 9.20 -13.55 27.75
C LYS A 171 7.96 -14.09 28.48
N LYS A 172 7.58 -13.51 29.63
CA LYS A 172 6.41 -13.95 30.41
C LYS A 172 5.13 -13.91 29.58
N ASN A 173 4.99 -12.89 28.78
CA ASN A 173 3.81 -12.67 27.94
C ASN A 173 4.00 -13.21 26.53
N SER A 174 5.20 -13.64 26.17
CA SER A 174 5.58 -13.99 24.79
C SER A 174 5.29 -12.87 23.78
N PHE A 175 5.58 -11.63 24.19
CA PHE A 175 5.25 -10.41 23.47
C PHE A 175 6.51 -9.63 23.11
N ALA A 176 6.60 -9.20 21.86
CA ALA A 176 7.68 -8.36 21.38
C ALA A 176 7.18 -7.06 20.82
N GLU A 177 7.97 -6.01 21.00
CA GLU A 177 7.74 -4.67 20.50
C GLU A 177 8.98 -4.22 19.74
N ALA A 178 8.79 -3.69 18.54
CA ALA A 178 9.82 -3.08 17.72
C ALA A 178 9.45 -1.63 17.44
N TYR A 179 10.38 -0.71 17.62
CA TYR A 179 10.14 0.72 17.51
C TYR A 179 11.11 1.37 16.57
N ASP A 180 10.59 2.28 15.77
CA ASP A 180 11.26 3.14 14.81
C ASP A 180 12.04 2.37 13.72
N ASP A 181 11.73 2.68 12.49
CA ASP A 181 12.36 2.09 11.31
C ASP A 181 12.30 0.55 11.30
N VAL A 182 11.14 0.01 11.70
CA VAL A 182 10.93 -1.45 11.71
C VAL A 182 11.02 -1.97 10.29
N ARG A 183 11.89 -2.96 10.08
CA ARG A 183 12.05 -3.64 8.80
C ARG A 183 12.10 -5.13 9.01
N ILE A 184 11.22 -5.82 8.33
CA ILE A 184 11.12 -7.29 8.32
C ILE A 184 11.44 -7.75 6.91
N THR A 185 12.35 -8.71 6.77
CA THR A 185 12.69 -9.29 5.46
C THR A 185 12.68 -10.82 5.53
N LYS A 186 12.05 -11.43 4.55
CA LYS A 186 12.09 -12.89 4.35
C LYS A 186 12.00 -13.19 2.86
N LYS A 187 13.05 -13.76 2.27
CA LYS A 187 13.15 -13.98 0.82
C LYS A 187 12.93 -12.68 0.04
N ASP A 188 11.92 -12.67 -0.81
CA ASP A 188 11.49 -11.55 -1.66
C ASP A 188 10.49 -10.60 -0.96
N MET A 189 10.07 -10.91 0.28
CA MET A 189 9.16 -10.07 1.05
C MET A 189 9.93 -9.07 1.90
N ILE A 190 9.48 -7.82 1.85
CA ILE A 190 9.95 -6.71 2.69
C ILE A 190 8.73 -6.04 3.31
N ILE A 191 8.70 -5.95 4.63
CA ILE A 191 7.72 -5.13 5.36
C ILE A 191 8.47 -4.04 6.10
N THR A 192 8.04 -2.81 5.97
CA THR A 192 8.55 -1.68 6.74
C THR A 192 7.42 -0.99 7.48
N GLY A 193 7.75 -0.35 8.60
CA GLY A 193 6.76 0.39 9.40
C GLY A 193 7.45 1.17 10.52
N ASP A 194 6.65 1.94 11.25
CA ASP A 194 7.15 2.76 12.36
C ASP A 194 7.26 1.94 13.64
N THR A 195 6.22 1.15 13.94
CA THR A 195 6.17 0.28 15.12
C THR A 195 5.64 -1.10 14.74
N GLY A 196 6.08 -2.12 15.46
CA GLY A 196 5.59 -3.48 15.31
C GLY A 196 5.35 -4.12 16.68
N TYR A 197 4.22 -4.82 16.83
CA TYR A 197 3.81 -5.54 18.02
C TYR A 197 3.52 -6.99 17.64
N PHE A 198 4.17 -7.92 18.33
CA PHE A 198 4.12 -9.35 18.03
C PHE A 198 3.63 -10.09 19.27
N ASP A 199 2.44 -10.67 19.21
CA ASP A 199 1.89 -11.53 20.26
C ASP A 199 1.96 -12.99 19.80
N ARG A 200 2.92 -13.70 20.32
CA ARG A 200 3.11 -15.10 19.96
C ARG A 200 2.06 -16.03 20.59
N LYS A 201 1.60 -15.70 21.79
CA LYS A 201 0.61 -16.52 22.49
C LYS A 201 -0.72 -16.55 21.74
N ASN A 202 -1.11 -15.40 21.20
CA ASN A 202 -2.34 -15.24 20.47
C ASN A 202 -2.14 -15.32 18.94
N ASP A 203 -0.90 -15.41 18.48
CA ASP A 203 -0.49 -15.59 17.08
C ASP A 203 -0.92 -14.44 16.17
N TRP A 204 -0.60 -13.19 16.56
CA TRP A 204 -0.88 -12.01 15.76
C TRP A 204 0.30 -11.03 15.70
N LEU A 205 0.28 -10.25 14.61
CA LEU A 205 1.18 -9.13 14.34
C LEU A 205 0.35 -7.86 14.11
N SER A 206 0.73 -6.76 14.74
CA SER A 206 0.21 -5.41 14.44
C SER A 206 1.36 -4.48 14.12
N MET A 207 1.18 -3.62 13.10
CA MET A 207 2.19 -2.63 12.70
C MET A 207 1.53 -1.30 12.34
N THR A 208 2.28 -0.20 12.50
CA THR A 208 1.89 1.14 12.03
C THR A 208 2.83 1.62 10.92
N GLY A 209 2.34 2.53 10.05
CA GLY A 209 3.11 3.06 8.93
C GLY A 209 3.53 1.97 7.95
N VAL A 210 2.63 1.04 7.65
CA VAL A 210 2.98 -0.20 6.95
C VAL A 210 3.20 0.02 5.46
N ARG A 211 4.33 -0.49 4.97
CA ARG A 211 4.59 -0.74 3.56
C ARG A 211 5.11 -2.16 3.37
N LEU A 212 4.34 -2.99 2.67
CA LEU A 212 4.73 -4.36 2.29
C LEU A 212 5.05 -4.38 0.80
N ILE A 213 6.15 -4.98 0.44
CA ILE A 213 6.57 -5.24 -0.94
C ILE A 213 6.86 -6.73 -1.06
N GLN A 214 6.24 -7.37 -2.05
CA GLN A 214 6.50 -8.76 -2.37
C GLN A 214 6.25 -9.02 -3.86
N ASN A 215 7.29 -9.37 -4.61
CA ASN A 215 7.19 -9.48 -6.07
C ASN A 215 6.55 -8.23 -6.69
N ASP A 216 5.43 -8.42 -7.43
CA ASP A 216 4.66 -7.35 -8.07
C ASP A 216 3.56 -6.76 -7.14
N MET A 217 3.54 -7.14 -5.85
CA MET A 217 2.56 -6.64 -4.89
C MET A 217 3.17 -5.56 -4.01
N VAL A 218 2.46 -4.45 -3.88
CA VAL A 218 2.77 -3.37 -2.94
C VAL A 218 1.51 -3.05 -2.14
N VAL A 219 1.63 -3.11 -0.82
CA VAL A 219 0.56 -2.70 0.10
C VAL A 219 1.05 -1.55 0.96
N THR A 220 0.22 -0.53 1.14
CA THR A 220 0.47 0.56 2.09
C THR A 220 -0.76 0.79 2.95
N CYS A 221 -0.57 1.12 4.23
CA CYS A 221 -1.65 1.54 5.14
C CYS A 221 -1.08 2.20 6.40
N ASP A 222 -1.88 3.00 7.11
CA ASP A 222 -1.45 3.60 8.38
C ASP A 222 -1.30 2.55 9.47
N SER A 223 -2.17 1.52 9.47
CA SER A 223 -2.07 0.40 10.41
C SER A 223 -2.50 -0.91 9.78
N GLY A 224 -1.69 -1.94 10.01
CA GLY A 224 -1.94 -3.31 9.61
C GLY A 224 -2.05 -4.24 10.83
N PHE A 225 -2.99 -5.17 10.79
CA PHE A 225 -3.16 -6.21 11.78
C PHE A 225 -3.35 -7.56 11.09
N PHE A 226 -2.55 -8.53 11.45
CA PHE A 226 -2.61 -9.88 10.94
C PHE A 226 -2.86 -10.87 12.08
N ASP A 227 -3.98 -11.59 12.00
CA ASP A 227 -4.34 -12.70 12.87
C ASP A 227 -4.03 -14.00 12.13
N HIS A 228 -2.92 -14.58 12.45
CA HIS A 228 -2.44 -15.80 11.82
C HIS A 228 -3.28 -17.03 12.18
N LYS A 229 -3.82 -17.07 13.40
CA LYS A 229 -4.66 -18.18 13.86
C LYS A 229 -5.94 -18.29 13.05
N ASN A 230 -6.52 -17.14 12.69
CA ASN A 230 -7.77 -17.06 11.93
C ASN A 230 -7.55 -16.77 10.44
N ASN A 231 -6.30 -16.65 9.97
CA ASN A 231 -5.93 -16.33 8.60
C ASN A 231 -6.59 -15.04 8.07
N TRP A 232 -6.51 -13.99 8.84
CA TRP A 232 -7.23 -12.75 8.59
C TRP A 232 -6.29 -11.54 8.69
N LEU A 233 -6.39 -10.66 7.72
CA LEU A 233 -5.62 -9.43 7.62
C LEU A 233 -6.55 -8.23 7.58
N SER A 234 -6.27 -7.22 8.40
CA SER A 234 -6.95 -5.93 8.42
C SER A 234 -5.96 -4.80 8.14
N MET A 235 -6.33 -3.92 7.25
CA MET A 235 -5.58 -2.71 6.89
C MET A 235 -6.50 -1.51 7.05
N LYS A 236 -6.02 -0.47 7.73
CA LYS A 236 -6.80 0.75 8.02
C LYS A 236 -5.96 2.00 7.76
N GLY A 237 -6.65 3.13 7.54
CA GLY A 237 -6.02 4.40 7.23
C GLY A 237 -5.57 4.44 5.77
N HIS A 238 -6.54 4.63 4.87
CA HIS A 238 -6.34 4.77 3.44
C HIS A 238 -5.45 3.67 2.82
N PRO A 239 -5.78 2.39 3.07
CA PRO A 239 -5.00 1.30 2.52
C PRO A 239 -5.03 1.30 1.00
N THR A 240 -3.88 1.00 0.41
CA THR A 240 -3.76 0.65 -1.01
C THR A 240 -3.20 -0.76 -1.13
N CYS A 241 -3.72 -1.52 -2.06
CA CYS A 241 -3.21 -2.83 -2.40
C CYS A 241 -3.03 -2.91 -3.92
N ASP A 242 -1.80 -2.76 -4.37
CA ASP A 242 -1.40 -2.87 -5.76
C ASP A 242 -0.88 -4.28 -6.02
N MET A 243 -1.48 -4.96 -6.97
CA MET A 243 -1.04 -6.26 -7.49
C MET A 243 -0.98 -6.15 -9.01
N LYS A 244 -0.23 -7.04 -9.66
CA LYS A 244 -0.02 -6.98 -11.12
C LYS A 244 -1.26 -6.59 -11.94
N ASN A 245 -2.42 -7.15 -11.62
CA ASN A 245 -3.65 -6.97 -12.37
C ASN A 245 -4.79 -6.37 -11.54
N TYR A 246 -4.54 -6.02 -10.28
CA TYR A 246 -5.56 -5.52 -9.36
C TYR A 246 -5.04 -4.33 -8.57
N HIS A 247 -5.92 -3.36 -8.37
CA HIS A 247 -5.70 -2.23 -7.47
C HIS A 247 -6.94 -2.09 -6.58
N LEU A 248 -6.74 -2.06 -5.27
CA LEU A 248 -7.80 -1.89 -4.28
C LEU A 248 -7.49 -0.72 -3.37
N THR A 249 -8.48 0.13 -3.12
CA THR A 249 -8.40 1.24 -2.17
C THR A 249 -9.71 1.41 -1.42
N GLY A 250 -9.64 2.01 -0.23
CA GLY A 250 -10.78 2.34 0.62
C GLY A 250 -10.31 2.90 1.95
N ASP A 251 -11.21 3.10 2.92
CA ASP A 251 -10.82 3.51 4.27
C ASP A 251 -10.29 2.32 5.09
N SER A 252 -10.79 1.12 4.78
CA SER A 252 -10.32 -0.14 5.37
C SER A 252 -10.43 -1.29 4.37
N ILE A 253 -9.46 -2.20 4.41
CA ILE A 253 -9.46 -3.44 3.64
C ILE A 253 -9.28 -4.61 4.60
N PHE A 254 -10.13 -5.63 4.46
CA PHE A 254 -10.05 -6.88 5.20
C PHE A 254 -9.90 -8.03 4.21
N LEU A 255 -8.90 -8.87 4.44
CA LEU A 255 -8.64 -10.04 3.62
C LEU A 255 -8.79 -11.29 4.47
N GLU A 256 -9.52 -12.27 3.98
CA GLU A 256 -9.60 -13.60 4.56
C GLU A 256 -8.88 -14.60 3.63
N LEU A 257 -8.05 -15.42 4.21
CA LEU A 257 -7.31 -16.44 3.49
C LEU A 257 -7.95 -17.82 3.72
N ASP A 258 -7.64 -18.76 2.87
CA ASP A 258 -8.12 -20.12 3.01
C ASP A 258 -7.61 -20.78 4.31
N SER A 259 -8.15 -21.93 4.69
CA SER A 259 -7.75 -22.66 5.90
C SER A 259 -6.28 -23.09 5.91
N ALA A 260 -5.67 -23.19 4.74
CA ALA A 260 -4.24 -23.45 4.59
C ALA A 260 -3.41 -22.16 4.68
N GLY A 261 -4.09 -20.99 4.64
CA GLY A 261 -3.48 -19.66 4.62
C GLY A 261 -2.64 -19.43 3.35
N LYS A 262 -3.04 -19.99 2.23
CA LYS A 262 -2.25 -19.95 0.99
C LYS A 262 -2.88 -19.10 -0.10
N SER A 263 -4.19 -19.07 -0.17
CA SER A 263 -4.95 -18.41 -1.21
C SER A 263 -5.94 -17.42 -0.61
N LEU A 264 -6.22 -16.35 -1.33
CA LEU A 264 -7.25 -15.39 -0.93
C LEU A 264 -8.62 -16.06 -1.07
N LYS A 265 -9.43 -16.01 0.00
CA LYS A 265 -10.79 -16.49 0.05
C LYS A 265 -11.79 -15.37 -0.16
N SER A 266 -11.61 -14.25 0.55
CA SER A 266 -12.44 -13.08 0.40
C SER A 266 -11.69 -11.78 0.66
N ALA A 267 -12.19 -10.69 0.06
CA ALA A 267 -11.74 -9.34 0.31
C ALA A 267 -12.95 -8.45 0.57
N LEU A 268 -12.89 -7.65 1.64
CA LEU A 268 -13.90 -6.67 1.99
C LEU A 268 -13.25 -5.29 2.07
N VAL A 269 -13.73 -4.36 1.27
CA VAL A 269 -13.32 -2.95 1.28
C VAL A 269 -14.49 -2.12 1.81
N ILE A 270 -14.23 -1.27 2.77
CA ILE A 270 -15.26 -0.49 3.47
C ILE A 270 -14.95 0.99 3.35
N ARG A 271 -15.96 1.75 2.99
CA ARG A 271 -16.00 3.19 2.71
C ARG A 271 -15.02 3.63 1.62
N ASN A 272 -15.53 4.44 0.72
CA ASN A 272 -14.76 4.87 -0.46
C ASN A 272 -14.14 3.69 -1.22
N ALA A 273 -14.89 2.57 -1.25
CA ALA A 273 -14.38 1.33 -1.82
C ALA A 273 -14.21 1.46 -3.33
N HIS A 274 -13.00 1.18 -3.79
CA HIS A 274 -12.65 1.19 -5.20
C HIS A 274 -11.80 -0.05 -5.51
N GLY A 275 -12.17 -0.75 -6.56
CA GLY A 275 -11.44 -1.90 -7.07
C GLY A 275 -11.25 -1.80 -8.57
N VAL A 276 -10.05 -2.06 -9.06
CA VAL A 276 -9.70 -2.10 -10.48
C VAL A 276 -9.10 -3.46 -10.81
N GLN A 277 -9.58 -4.06 -11.88
CA GLN A 277 -8.95 -5.21 -12.53
C GLN A 277 -8.50 -4.78 -13.92
N GLN A 278 -7.22 -4.94 -14.23
CA GLN A 278 -6.65 -4.64 -15.53
C GLN A 278 -6.06 -5.91 -16.16
N GLU A 279 -6.58 -6.29 -17.33
CA GLU A 279 -5.98 -7.33 -18.16
C GLU A 279 -5.11 -6.69 -19.25
N GLU A 280 -3.84 -7.06 -19.30
CA GLU A 280 -2.91 -6.55 -20.32
C GLU A 280 -3.33 -6.94 -21.74
N ALA A 281 -3.08 -6.03 -22.69
CA ALA A 281 -3.27 -6.31 -24.11
C ALA A 281 -2.38 -7.49 -24.55
N LYS A 282 -2.96 -8.38 -25.36
CA LYS A 282 -2.24 -9.49 -26.02
C LYS A 282 -2.03 -9.16 -27.49
N LYS A 283 -1.12 -9.87 -28.16
CA LYS A 283 -0.72 -9.63 -29.56
C LYS A 283 -1.90 -9.39 -30.54
N ASN A 284 -3.09 -9.96 -30.25
CA ASN A 284 -4.28 -9.86 -31.10
C ASN A 284 -5.57 -9.51 -30.33
N ALA A 285 -5.46 -8.98 -29.11
CA ALA A 285 -6.60 -8.59 -28.29
C ALA A 285 -6.23 -7.37 -27.44
N PRO A 286 -7.12 -6.37 -27.36
CA PRO A 286 -6.92 -5.23 -26.47
C PRO A 286 -6.89 -5.65 -25.01
N GLY A 287 -6.31 -4.84 -24.17
CA GLY A 287 -6.47 -4.94 -22.74
C GLY A 287 -7.89 -4.56 -22.30
N HIS A 288 -8.29 -5.09 -21.17
CA HIS A 288 -9.61 -4.80 -20.59
C HIS A 288 -9.45 -4.23 -19.18
N VAL A 289 -10.21 -3.20 -18.88
CA VAL A 289 -10.28 -2.60 -17.54
C VAL A 289 -11.70 -2.78 -17.00
N THR A 290 -11.78 -3.28 -15.79
CA THR A 290 -12.99 -3.37 -14.98
C THR A 290 -12.75 -2.57 -13.71
N GLU A 291 -13.59 -1.55 -13.47
CA GLU A 291 -13.55 -0.74 -12.26
C GLU A 291 -14.88 -0.85 -11.51
N ALA A 292 -14.82 -0.88 -10.20
CA ALA A 292 -15.99 -0.91 -9.33
C ALA A 292 -15.82 0.07 -8.18
N PHE A 293 -16.85 0.86 -7.92
CA PHE A 293 -16.91 1.88 -6.87
C PHE A 293 -18.17 1.69 -6.04
N GLY A 294 -18.08 1.96 -4.76
CA GLY A 294 -19.23 1.97 -3.86
C GLY A 294 -18.82 2.26 -2.42
N ASP A 295 -19.78 2.24 -1.50
CA ASP A 295 -19.47 2.37 -0.08
C ASP A 295 -18.80 1.10 0.46
N THR A 296 -19.20 -0.05 -0.08
CA THR A 296 -18.64 -1.36 0.30
C THR A 296 -18.44 -2.22 -0.93
N LEU A 297 -17.28 -2.87 -1.01
CA LEU A 297 -16.95 -3.83 -2.02
C LEU A 297 -16.59 -5.15 -1.34
N TYR A 298 -17.24 -6.25 -1.70
CA TYR A 298 -16.94 -7.58 -1.20
C TYR A 298 -16.70 -8.54 -2.36
N ALA A 299 -15.52 -9.15 -2.38
CA ALA A 299 -15.12 -10.10 -3.43
C ALA A 299 -14.89 -11.50 -2.84
N GLU A 300 -15.35 -12.51 -3.53
CA GLU A 300 -15.10 -13.93 -3.24
C GLU A 300 -14.17 -14.52 -4.30
N PHE A 301 -13.21 -15.32 -3.84
CA PHE A 301 -12.18 -15.90 -4.69
C PHE A 301 -12.17 -17.43 -4.56
N SER A 302 -11.86 -18.09 -5.65
CA SER A 302 -11.57 -19.53 -5.69
C SER A 302 -10.35 -19.75 -6.61
N ASN A 303 -9.34 -20.48 -6.11
CA ASN A 303 -8.10 -20.73 -6.83
C ASN A 303 -7.45 -19.44 -7.37
N ASP A 304 -7.37 -18.41 -6.53
CA ASP A 304 -6.81 -17.06 -6.82
C ASP A 304 -7.51 -16.31 -7.97
N LYS A 305 -8.73 -16.74 -8.33
CA LYS A 305 -9.57 -16.05 -9.30
C LYS A 305 -10.84 -15.56 -8.63
N ILE A 306 -11.25 -14.36 -9.00
CA ILE A 306 -12.52 -13.80 -8.56
C ILE A 306 -13.67 -14.63 -9.12
N GLU A 307 -14.62 -14.99 -8.26
CA GLU A 307 -15.88 -15.66 -8.61
C GLU A 307 -17.08 -14.71 -8.52
N ARG A 308 -17.07 -13.84 -7.50
CA ARG A 308 -18.16 -12.90 -7.27
C ARG A 308 -17.62 -11.59 -6.73
N LEU A 309 -18.26 -10.50 -7.13
CA LEU A 309 -18.02 -9.17 -6.61
C LEU A 309 -19.35 -8.50 -6.30
N TYR A 310 -19.52 -8.09 -5.07
CA TYR A 310 -20.66 -7.32 -4.59
C TYR A 310 -20.24 -5.90 -4.29
N VAL A 311 -20.97 -4.93 -4.83
CA VAL A 311 -20.80 -3.52 -4.52
C VAL A 311 -22.11 -3.01 -3.95
N ASN A 312 -22.09 -2.41 -2.78
CA ASN A 312 -23.27 -1.91 -2.09
C ASN A 312 -23.16 -0.42 -1.85
N LEU A 313 -24.29 0.26 -2.00
CA LEU A 313 -24.51 1.68 -1.84
C LEU A 313 -23.68 2.51 -2.81
N ASN A 314 -24.35 3.31 -3.63
CA ASN A 314 -23.72 4.11 -4.69
C ASN A 314 -22.85 3.27 -5.64
N ALA A 315 -23.37 2.07 -5.97
CA ALA A 315 -22.61 1.08 -6.72
C ALA A 315 -22.45 1.47 -8.18
N ARG A 316 -21.22 1.57 -8.65
CA ARG A 316 -20.86 1.84 -10.04
C ARG A 316 -19.87 0.83 -10.55
N GLY A 317 -20.08 0.37 -11.77
CA GLY A 317 -19.15 -0.49 -12.49
C GLY A 317 -18.84 0.11 -13.86
N PHE A 318 -17.57 0.14 -14.21
CA PHE A 318 -17.07 0.60 -15.50
C PHE A 318 -16.32 -0.53 -16.20
N PHE A 319 -16.59 -0.70 -17.49
CA PHE A 319 -15.95 -1.74 -18.32
C PHE A 319 -15.56 -1.15 -19.65
N TYR A 320 -14.29 -1.18 -19.99
CA TYR A 320 -13.81 -0.65 -21.27
C TYR A 320 -12.57 -1.41 -21.75
N GLU A 321 -12.31 -1.29 -23.04
CA GLU A 321 -11.07 -1.75 -23.65
C GLU A 321 -10.08 -0.59 -23.72
N ASP A 322 -8.80 -0.85 -23.54
CA ASP A 322 -7.75 0.16 -23.40
C ASP A 322 -7.70 1.16 -24.56
N ASP A 323 -7.99 0.70 -25.77
CA ASP A 323 -8.01 1.53 -26.98
C ASP A 323 -9.37 2.21 -27.24
N LEU A 324 -10.39 1.94 -26.41
CA LEU A 324 -11.76 2.49 -26.53
C LEU A 324 -12.24 3.13 -25.21
N LYS A 325 -11.37 3.81 -24.48
CA LYS A 325 -11.70 4.44 -23.18
C LYS A 325 -12.85 5.41 -23.23
N ASP A 326 -13.04 6.10 -24.37
CA ASP A 326 -14.15 7.06 -24.56
C ASP A 326 -15.52 6.35 -24.66
N TYR A 327 -15.53 5.04 -24.86
CA TYR A 327 -16.74 4.21 -24.99
C TYR A 327 -16.85 3.24 -23.81
N CYS A 328 -16.77 3.81 -22.61
CA CYS A 328 -16.85 3.07 -21.36
C CYS A 328 -18.29 2.58 -21.10
N ASN A 329 -18.44 1.28 -20.93
CA ASN A 329 -19.69 0.70 -20.48
C ASN A 329 -19.89 0.99 -18.99
N LEU A 330 -21.09 1.43 -18.60
CA LEU A 330 -21.42 1.86 -17.24
C LEU A 330 -22.59 1.02 -16.71
N MET A 331 -22.49 0.65 -15.45
CA MET A 331 -23.58 0.16 -14.61
C MET A 331 -23.63 1.02 -13.34
N ASP A 332 -24.81 1.52 -12.98
CA ASP A 332 -25.04 2.39 -11.83
C ASP A 332 -26.31 1.98 -11.11
N GLY A 333 -26.27 1.94 -9.77
CA GLY A 333 -27.42 1.56 -8.96
C GLY A 333 -27.09 1.56 -7.46
N ASP A 334 -28.06 1.15 -6.64
CA ASP A 334 -27.81 1.01 -5.19
C ASP A 334 -26.92 -0.21 -4.89
N ARG A 335 -27.00 -1.24 -5.75
CA ARG A 335 -26.23 -2.48 -5.63
C ARG A 335 -25.85 -3.04 -6.99
N LEU A 336 -24.61 -3.58 -7.06
CA LEU A 336 -24.07 -4.26 -8.22
C LEU A 336 -23.53 -5.64 -7.78
N ASP A 337 -24.07 -6.71 -8.38
CA ASP A 337 -23.62 -8.08 -8.21
C ASP A 337 -23.00 -8.58 -9.51
N LEU A 338 -21.69 -8.84 -9.50
CA LEU A 338 -20.95 -9.37 -10.63
C LEU A 338 -20.55 -10.82 -10.38
N TYR A 339 -20.76 -11.66 -11.37
CA TYR A 339 -20.45 -13.08 -11.35
C TYR A 339 -19.42 -13.37 -12.42
N PHE A 340 -18.39 -14.11 -12.05
CA PHE A 340 -17.28 -14.43 -12.93
C PHE A 340 -17.16 -15.95 -13.10
N ASN A 341 -16.80 -16.36 -14.28
CA ASN A 341 -16.43 -17.73 -14.58
C ASN A 341 -14.97 -17.75 -15.04
N GLN A 342 -14.11 -18.45 -14.28
CA GLN A 342 -12.68 -18.51 -14.55
C GLN A 342 -11.99 -17.10 -14.59
N GLY A 343 -12.53 -16.13 -13.81
CA GLY A 343 -12.05 -14.74 -13.78
C GLY A 343 -12.59 -13.85 -14.90
N LYS A 344 -13.45 -14.35 -15.79
CA LYS A 344 -14.15 -13.58 -16.82
C LYS A 344 -15.58 -13.31 -16.42
N MET A 345 -16.08 -12.12 -16.66
CA MET A 345 -17.45 -11.74 -16.34
C MET A 345 -18.46 -12.60 -17.14
N ASP A 346 -19.39 -13.22 -16.42
CA ASP A 346 -20.47 -14.06 -16.96
C ASP A 346 -21.82 -13.37 -16.83
N LYS A 347 -22.07 -12.76 -15.68
CA LYS A 347 -23.35 -12.11 -15.37
C LYS A 347 -23.13 -10.86 -14.49
N ALA A 348 -23.93 -9.84 -14.74
CA ALA A 348 -24.09 -8.70 -13.85
C ALA A 348 -25.55 -8.48 -13.50
N VAL A 349 -25.83 -8.09 -12.25
CA VAL A 349 -27.14 -7.65 -11.79
C VAL A 349 -26.97 -6.30 -11.12
N VAL A 350 -27.67 -5.31 -11.66
CA VAL A 350 -27.72 -3.96 -11.09
C VAL A 350 -29.12 -3.79 -10.49
N SER A 351 -29.20 -3.36 -9.26
CA SER A 351 -30.48 -3.19 -8.56
C SER A 351 -30.55 -1.89 -7.76
N GLY A 352 -31.78 -1.37 -7.61
CA GLY A 352 -32.08 -0.11 -6.96
C GLY A 352 -31.74 1.08 -7.86
N LYS A 353 -32.75 1.66 -8.55
CA LYS A 353 -32.61 2.75 -9.52
C LYS A 353 -31.57 2.42 -10.60
N ALA A 354 -31.60 1.19 -11.07
CA ALA A 354 -30.61 0.62 -11.95
C ALA A 354 -30.53 1.37 -13.29
N GLN A 355 -29.32 1.70 -13.69
CA GLN A 355 -29.01 2.30 -14.99
C GLN A 355 -27.85 1.55 -15.63
N SER A 356 -27.88 1.42 -16.95
CA SER A 356 -26.73 0.90 -17.69
C SER A 356 -26.57 1.59 -19.04
N THR A 357 -25.32 1.78 -19.44
CA THR A 357 -24.95 2.19 -20.78
C THR A 357 -24.00 1.14 -21.33
N TYR A 358 -24.30 0.62 -22.52
CA TYR A 358 -23.47 -0.37 -23.19
C TYR A 358 -23.22 0.02 -24.64
N PHE A 359 -21.95 0.02 -25.07
CA PHE A 359 -21.53 0.34 -26.43
C PHE A 359 -21.31 -0.92 -27.27
N TYR A 360 -21.83 -0.89 -28.48
CA TYR A 360 -21.66 -1.98 -29.45
C TYR A 360 -20.46 -1.68 -30.35
N VAL A 361 -19.40 -2.45 -30.16
CA VAL A 361 -18.16 -2.35 -30.95
C VAL A 361 -18.19 -3.37 -32.07
N LYS A 362 -17.97 -2.95 -33.32
CA LYS A 362 -17.85 -3.82 -34.48
C LYS A 362 -16.49 -4.53 -34.54
N LYS A 363 -16.36 -5.50 -35.45
CA LYS A 363 -15.09 -6.22 -35.66
C LYS A 363 -13.95 -5.29 -36.12
N ASP A 364 -14.28 -4.21 -36.85
CA ASP A 364 -13.34 -3.18 -37.32
C ASP A 364 -13.00 -2.14 -36.27
N ARG A 365 -13.43 -2.36 -35.01
CA ARG A 365 -13.23 -1.44 -33.88
C ARG A 365 -14.03 -0.14 -33.93
N SER A 366 -14.90 0.04 -34.91
CA SER A 366 -15.85 1.17 -34.91
C SER A 366 -17.01 0.94 -33.96
N VAL A 367 -17.55 1.99 -33.35
CA VAL A 367 -18.69 1.94 -32.45
C VAL A 367 -19.97 2.12 -33.25
N ALA A 368 -20.79 1.06 -33.34
CA ALA A 368 -22.04 1.09 -34.08
C ALA A 368 -23.12 1.90 -33.39
N GLY A 369 -23.20 1.77 -32.06
CA GLY A 369 -24.23 2.42 -31.27
C GLY A 369 -24.10 2.14 -29.78
N LYS A 370 -25.00 2.72 -28.99
CA LYS A 370 -25.10 2.44 -27.56
C LYS A 370 -26.53 2.08 -27.16
N ASN A 371 -26.61 1.24 -26.14
CA ASN A 371 -27.88 0.94 -25.45
C ASN A 371 -27.86 1.65 -24.09
N GLU A 372 -28.90 2.41 -23.79
CA GLU A 372 -29.16 3.00 -22.49
C GLU A 372 -30.38 2.31 -21.90
N ALA A 373 -30.27 1.85 -20.67
CA ALA A 373 -31.35 1.13 -19.98
C ALA A 373 -31.52 1.65 -18.56
N THR A 374 -32.77 1.74 -18.10
CA THR A 374 -33.14 2.12 -16.74
C THR A 374 -34.24 1.20 -16.23
N GLY A 375 -34.29 0.95 -14.94
CA GLY A 375 -35.32 0.13 -14.30
C GLY A 375 -35.04 -0.06 -12.82
N ASP A 376 -35.84 -0.87 -12.13
CA ASP A 376 -35.56 -1.22 -10.75
C ASP A 376 -34.41 -2.24 -10.66
N THR A 377 -34.33 -3.14 -11.64
CA THR A 377 -33.26 -4.13 -11.75
C THR A 377 -32.93 -4.40 -13.22
N ILE A 378 -31.64 -4.49 -13.52
CA ILE A 378 -31.09 -4.83 -14.83
C ILE A 378 -30.24 -6.08 -14.70
N HIS A 379 -30.59 -7.13 -15.46
CA HIS A 379 -29.78 -8.33 -15.58
C HIS A 379 -29.04 -8.31 -16.90
N ILE A 380 -27.73 -8.48 -16.87
CA ILE A 380 -26.88 -8.55 -18.05
C ILE A 380 -26.15 -9.88 -18.06
N LEU A 381 -26.28 -10.62 -19.16
CA LEU A 381 -25.51 -11.83 -19.41
C LEU A 381 -24.44 -11.54 -20.44
N PHE A 382 -23.23 -12.02 -20.20
CA PHE A 382 -22.08 -11.85 -21.07
C PHE A 382 -21.75 -13.14 -21.82
N ASP A 383 -21.18 -13.02 -23.00
CA ASP A 383 -20.51 -14.10 -23.70
C ASP A 383 -19.03 -14.06 -23.30
N ALA A 384 -18.63 -14.94 -22.39
CA ALA A 384 -17.29 -14.97 -21.85
C ALA A 384 -16.18 -15.22 -22.92
N GLN A 385 -16.54 -15.79 -24.10
CA GLN A 385 -15.60 -16.00 -25.20
C GLN A 385 -15.38 -14.70 -26.00
N LYS A 386 -16.44 -13.92 -26.18
CA LYS A 386 -16.44 -12.70 -26.99
C LYS A 386 -16.31 -11.42 -26.18
N ASN A 387 -16.33 -11.52 -24.86
CA ASN A 387 -16.37 -10.39 -23.93
C ASN A 387 -17.43 -9.34 -24.31
N ALA A 388 -18.60 -9.79 -24.72
CA ALA A 388 -19.69 -8.98 -25.25
C ALA A 388 -21.00 -9.29 -24.52
N VAL A 389 -21.92 -8.32 -24.44
CA VAL A 389 -23.24 -8.55 -23.89
C VAL A 389 -24.01 -9.50 -24.80
N LYS A 390 -24.47 -10.62 -24.21
CA LYS A 390 -25.31 -11.63 -24.86
C LYS A 390 -26.80 -11.28 -24.76
N SER A 391 -27.24 -10.83 -23.59
CA SER A 391 -28.62 -10.41 -23.37
C SER A 391 -28.72 -9.42 -22.21
N LEU A 392 -29.73 -8.55 -22.30
CA LEU A 392 -30.08 -7.58 -21.28
C LEU A 392 -31.56 -7.71 -20.97
N ARG A 393 -31.92 -7.87 -19.69
CA ARG A 393 -33.29 -7.98 -19.21
C ARG A 393 -33.56 -6.89 -18.19
N LEU A 394 -34.61 -6.12 -18.43
CA LEU A 394 -35.06 -5.04 -17.57
C LEU A 394 -36.26 -5.52 -16.74
N LEU A 395 -36.24 -5.20 -15.46
CA LEU A 395 -37.33 -5.47 -14.53
C LEU A 395 -37.74 -4.14 -13.88
N GLY A 396 -39.00 -3.79 -14.01
CA GLY A 396 -39.64 -2.69 -13.29
C GLY A 396 -40.45 -3.27 -12.13
N GLY A 397 -40.19 -2.84 -10.89
CA GLY A 397 -40.92 -3.26 -9.69
C GLY A 397 -41.96 -2.22 -9.24
N GLY A 398 -41.63 -0.96 -9.29
CA GLY A 398 -42.46 0.20 -8.93
C GLY A 398 -42.27 1.37 -9.88
N THR A 399 -41.23 1.31 -10.73
CA THR A 399 -40.91 2.34 -11.74
C THR A 399 -41.02 1.72 -13.14
N MET A 400 -41.12 2.58 -14.16
CA MET A 400 -41.18 2.16 -15.55
C MET A 400 -39.78 1.73 -16.02
N ALA A 401 -39.63 0.49 -16.46
CA ALA A 401 -38.43 0.04 -17.14
C ALA A 401 -38.39 0.63 -18.55
N SER A 402 -37.24 1.20 -18.92
CA SER A 402 -37.02 1.84 -20.22
C SER A 402 -35.68 1.42 -20.80
N GLY A 403 -35.65 1.16 -22.10
CA GLY A 403 -34.44 0.91 -22.84
C GLY A 403 -34.50 1.56 -24.21
N ARG A 404 -33.40 2.19 -24.64
CA ARG A 404 -33.29 2.76 -25.99
C ARG A 404 -31.95 2.44 -26.61
N TYR A 405 -32.00 2.15 -27.90
CA TYR A 405 -30.81 2.04 -28.73
C TYR A 405 -30.57 3.34 -29.48
N ILE A 406 -29.35 3.83 -29.46
CA ILE A 406 -28.91 5.02 -30.16
C ILE A 406 -27.87 4.59 -31.20
N ASP A 407 -28.24 4.72 -32.47
CA ASP A 407 -27.33 4.48 -33.59
C ASP A 407 -26.32 5.63 -33.69
N MET A 408 -25.08 5.37 -33.36
CA MET A 408 -24.02 6.37 -33.33
C MET A 408 -23.59 6.80 -34.73
N GLU A 409 -23.62 5.90 -35.70
CA GLU A 409 -23.29 6.26 -37.11
C GLU A 409 -24.34 7.20 -37.71
N LYS A 410 -25.61 6.90 -37.47
CA LYS A 410 -26.71 7.75 -37.90
C LYS A 410 -26.66 9.13 -37.22
N THR A 411 -26.38 9.13 -35.90
CA THR A 411 -26.29 10.35 -35.11
C THR A 411 -25.15 11.28 -35.61
N GLU A 412 -23.97 10.67 -35.86
CA GLU A 412 -22.82 11.42 -36.34
C GLU A 412 -23.03 11.93 -37.77
N ARG A 413 -23.70 11.17 -38.62
CA ARG A 413 -24.09 11.61 -39.96
C ARG A 413 -25.03 12.83 -39.89
N LEU A 414 -26.09 12.75 -39.09
CA LEU A 414 -27.03 13.86 -38.90
C LEU A 414 -26.35 15.10 -38.31
N ARG A 415 -25.40 14.90 -37.39
CA ARG A 415 -24.62 16.02 -36.84
C ARG A 415 -23.75 16.69 -37.91
N LYS A 416 -23.09 15.90 -38.76
CA LYS A 416 -22.30 16.43 -39.87
C LYS A 416 -23.18 17.16 -40.90
N GLU A 417 -24.35 16.64 -41.22
CA GLU A 417 -25.33 17.29 -42.08
C GLU A 417 -25.78 18.61 -41.45
N SER A 418 -26.19 18.64 -40.20
CA SER A 418 -26.59 19.86 -39.48
C SER A 418 -25.46 20.90 -39.42
N LEU A 419 -24.24 20.47 -39.24
CA LEU A 419 -23.07 21.35 -39.23
C LEU A 419 -22.81 21.95 -40.64
N ARG A 420 -22.95 21.14 -41.69
CA ARG A 420 -22.86 21.60 -43.06
C ARG A 420 -23.95 22.65 -43.37
N ASP A 421 -25.21 22.35 -43.03
CA ASP A 421 -26.32 23.26 -43.21
C ASP A 421 -26.12 24.60 -42.46
N SER A 422 -25.60 24.53 -41.23
CA SER A 422 -25.29 25.72 -40.45
C SER A 422 -24.17 26.57 -41.07
N LEU A 423 -23.13 25.90 -41.58
CA LEU A 423 -22.02 26.55 -42.28
C LEU A 423 -22.48 27.18 -43.63
N GLU A 424 -23.35 26.48 -44.38
CA GLU A 424 -23.93 27.01 -45.62
C GLU A 424 -24.83 28.21 -45.33
N ARG A 425 -25.67 28.18 -44.30
CA ARG A 425 -26.48 29.33 -43.86
C ARG A 425 -25.60 30.53 -43.45
N THR A 426 -24.51 30.26 -42.72
CA THR A 426 -23.57 31.33 -42.33
C THR A 426 -22.84 31.91 -43.54
N ARG A 427 -22.44 31.07 -44.51
CA ARG A 427 -21.86 31.55 -45.77
C ARG A 427 -22.86 32.34 -46.62
N ALA A 428 -24.10 31.86 -46.76
CA ALA A 428 -25.16 32.59 -47.50
C ALA A 428 -25.50 33.93 -46.83
N ALA A 429 -25.49 33.99 -45.48
CA ALA A 429 -25.67 35.23 -44.72
C ALA A 429 -24.49 36.20 -44.91
N SER A 430 -23.26 35.71 -44.94
CA SER A 430 -22.08 36.55 -45.22
C SER A 430 -22.04 37.06 -46.67
N ASP A 431 -22.45 36.23 -47.65
CA ASP A 431 -22.54 36.61 -49.04
C ASP A 431 -23.67 37.66 -49.32
N THR A 432 -24.80 37.54 -48.61
CA THR A 432 -25.87 38.56 -48.66
C THR A 432 -25.43 39.84 -47.98
N LEU A 433 -24.68 39.78 -46.87
CA LEU A 433 -24.10 40.96 -46.20
C LEU A 433 -23.04 41.63 -47.09
N GLY A 434 -22.19 40.83 -47.74
CA GLY A 434 -21.19 41.30 -48.70
C GLY A 434 -21.83 41.95 -49.95
N ARG A 435 -22.93 41.40 -50.47
CA ARG A 435 -23.71 42.03 -51.56
C ARG A 435 -24.41 43.31 -51.11
N ALA A 436 -24.93 43.34 -49.88
CA ALA A 436 -25.57 44.54 -49.35
C ALA A 436 -24.55 45.68 -49.09
N THR A 437 -23.35 45.35 -48.65
CA THR A 437 -22.25 46.32 -48.50
C THR A 437 -21.71 46.78 -49.84
N ALA A 438 -21.54 45.89 -50.82
CA ALA A 438 -21.14 46.25 -52.17
C ALA A 438 -22.20 47.09 -52.87
N ALA A 439 -23.51 46.86 -52.65
CA ALA A 439 -24.60 47.70 -53.15
C ALA A 439 -24.68 49.10 -52.50
N LYS A 440 -24.30 49.15 -51.15
CA LYS A 440 -24.17 50.44 -50.45
C LYS A 440 -22.93 51.21 -50.89
N ASP A 441 -21.82 50.56 -51.17
CA ASP A 441 -20.62 51.22 -51.69
C ASP A 441 -20.79 51.69 -53.14
N SER A 442 -21.50 50.95 -53.99
CA SER A 442 -21.83 51.41 -55.34
C SER A 442 -22.81 52.56 -55.32
N SER A 443 -23.78 52.60 -54.36
CA SER A 443 -24.67 53.75 -54.20
C SER A 443 -23.99 54.99 -53.63
N ALA A 444 -22.99 54.78 -52.74
CA ALA A 444 -22.16 55.86 -52.22
C ALA A 444 -21.18 56.42 -53.28
N MET A 445 -20.65 55.58 -54.15
CA MET A 445 -19.79 56.00 -55.24
C MET A 445 -20.58 56.88 -56.30
N VAL A 446 -21.84 56.55 -56.57
CA VAL A 446 -22.69 57.36 -57.44
C VAL A 446 -23.09 58.71 -56.83
N GLN A 447 -23.21 58.81 -55.50
CA GLN A 447 -23.46 60.12 -54.83
C GLN A 447 -22.18 60.95 -54.64
N THR A 448 -20.99 60.35 -54.55
CA THR A 448 -19.75 61.11 -54.51
C THR A 448 -19.29 61.64 -55.83
N ALA A 449 -19.67 61.01 -56.97
CA ALA A 449 -19.38 61.52 -58.29
C ALA A 449 -20.22 62.77 -58.65
N LYS A 450 -21.41 63.01 -58.04
CA LYS A 450 -22.21 64.21 -58.18
C LYS A 450 -21.81 65.39 -57.29
N LYS A 451 -20.94 65.20 -56.29
CA LYS A 451 -20.45 66.26 -55.39
C LYS A 451 -19.04 66.75 -55.70
N ARG A 452 -18.29 66.13 -56.61
CA ARG A 452 -16.93 66.54 -56.99
C ARG A 452 -16.88 67.65 -58.05
N GLY A 453 -17.96 68.26 -58.40
CA GLY A 453 -18.05 69.38 -59.35
C GLY A 453 -18.08 70.79 -58.73
N PHE A 454 -17.97 70.95 -57.40
CA PHE A 454 -18.20 72.28 -56.81
C PHE A 454 -17.15 72.81 -55.82
N PHE A 455 -16.04 72.08 -55.50
CA PHE A 455 -15.05 72.60 -54.58
C PHE A 455 -13.59 72.40 -55.05
N ASP A 456 -13.32 72.89 -56.28
CA ASP A 456 -11.94 73.07 -56.70
C ASP A 456 -11.63 74.57 -56.79
N LYS A 457 -11.68 75.22 -55.65
CA LYS A 457 -11.06 76.55 -55.40
C LYS A 457 -11.12 76.79 -53.89
N LEU A 458 -10.01 76.60 -53.25
CA LEU A 458 -9.49 77.44 -52.18
C LEU A 458 -8.50 76.70 -51.23
N LYS A 459 -7.28 77.14 -51.40
CA LYS A 459 -6.23 77.27 -50.41
C LYS A 459 -5.21 76.16 -50.23
N LYS A 460 -4.13 76.39 -50.99
CA LYS A 460 -2.78 76.32 -50.49
C LYS A 460 -2.63 77.09 -49.15
N LYS A 461 -2.10 76.53 -48.11
CA LYS A 461 -0.99 77.04 -47.27
C LYS A 461 -0.77 76.25 -45.98
N LYS A 462 0.50 75.97 -45.82
CA LYS A 462 1.22 75.76 -44.56
C LYS A 462 0.80 74.49 -43.71
N GLY A 463 1.65 73.74 -43.25
CA GLY A 463 3.11 73.73 -42.95
C GLY A 463 3.35 72.78 -41.81
N ASP A 464 4.38 72.05 -41.95
CA ASP A 464 5.32 71.45 -40.92
C ASP A 464 4.85 71.21 -39.51
N LYS A 465 5.10 70.01 -39.02
CA LYS A 465 6.08 69.62 -38.02
C LYS A 465 5.63 68.47 -37.11
N ASN A 466 6.47 67.46 -37.14
CA ASN A 466 7.06 66.70 -36.02
C ASN A 466 6.12 65.98 -35.00
N ALA A 467 6.28 64.72 -34.94
CA ALA A 467 7.20 63.92 -34.14
C ALA A 467 6.56 63.19 -32.97
N ALA A 468 6.98 61.98 -32.89
CA ALA A 468 7.26 61.17 -31.68
C ALA A 468 6.19 60.22 -31.16
N SER A 469 6.53 58.97 -31.35
CA SER A 469 6.25 57.85 -30.38
C SER A 469 6.83 58.16 -29.00
N PRO A 470 6.36 57.51 -27.93
CA PRO A 470 7.12 56.37 -27.43
C PRO A 470 6.28 55.21 -26.91
N ASP A 471 6.70 54.02 -27.19
CA ASP A 471 7.31 52.95 -26.37
C ASP A 471 6.82 52.70 -24.96
N LEU A 472 6.60 51.38 -24.75
CA LEU A 472 6.96 50.52 -23.61
C LEU A 472 6.37 50.81 -22.22
N VAL A 473 5.86 49.82 -21.57
CA VAL A 473 6.61 49.06 -20.53
C VAL A 473 5.78 47.89 -19.98
N ASN A 474 6.43 46.73 -19.95
CA ASN A 474 6.20 45.57 -19.10
C ASN A 474 6.12 45.92 -17.61
N SER A 475 5.33 45.23 -16.86
CA SER A 475 5.75 44.83 -15.50
C SER A 475 5.07 43.56 -15.02
N SER A 476 5.91 42.56 -14.84
CA SER A 476 5.77 41.42 -13.98
C SER A 476 5.70 41.82 -12.51
N SER A 477 4.91 41.18 -11.69
CA SER A 477 5.23 41.01 -10.27
C SER A 477 4.66 39.71 -9.72
N SER A 478 5.60 38.89 -9.35
CA SER A 478 5.54 37.77 -8.41
C SER A 478 5.02 38.19 -7.03
N ARG A 479 4.31 37.32 -6.36
CA ARG A 479 4.29 37.25 -4.90
C ARG A 479 4.22 35.82 -4.39
N LYS A 480 5.16 35.57 -3.50
CA LYS A 480 5.36 34.39 -2.65
C LYS A 480 4.39 34.40 -1.47
N GLU A 481 4.16 33.23 -1.03
CA GLU A 481 3.77 32.56 0.22
C GLU A 481 3.59 33.40 1.52
N PRO A 482 2.97 32.82 2.53
CA PRO A 482 3.54 31.71 3.32
C PRO A 482 2.75 30.42 3.29
#